data_b049d07a0064d1893c7a886351951802
#
_entry.id   b049d07a0064d1893c7a886351951802
#
_cell.length_a   1.000
_cell.length_b   1.000
_cell.length_c   1.000
_cell.angle_alpha   90.00
_cell.angle_beta   90.00
_cell.angle_gamma   90.00
#
_symmetry.space_group_name_H-M   'P 1'
#
loop_
_entity.id
_entity.type
_entity.pdbx_description
1 polymer ?
#
loop_
_entity_poly.entity_id
_entity_poly.type
_entity_poly.pdbx_seq_one_letter_code
_entity_poly.pdbx_strand_id
1 'polypeptide(L)'
;MAAIDQGTTSSRCIVFDRQGRVVGVAQREHEQIFPQPGWVEHDAETIWRNTEIVLGEVLERSGLSADDIAAVGVTNQRETTVVWDRETGRPVHNAIVWQDTRTDRLCAELGGDAGPARYQDRTGLPLSTYFAGPKLRWILDNVPGVRERAEAGELCFGTVDSWVLWNLTGRHITDVTNASRTMLLDLRSLQWDSEICREFGVPESMLPQVHSSSEVYAPISSGPLAGVPVAGILGDQQAATFGQACLSPGEAKNTYGTGNFMLLNTGTTPVFSKHGLLTTVCYRLGDADAVYALEGSIAVTGSLVQWFRDNLGIISAADEIEPLARSVADNGGAYIVPAFSGLFAPRWRPDARGVITGLTRFVTKAHLARAVLESTAFQTREVVDAMRADAESQRLGLELTTLKVDGGMVGNDLLMQFQSDILDVPVVRPVVNETTALGAAYAAGLAVGYWSGTDDIRDNWTADKTWHPTMPDADRHAHFAAWNKAVERTYGWVD
;
A
#
# COMPACT_ATOMS: atom_id res chain seq x y z
N MET A 1 8.99 -17.54 -12.72
CA MET A 1 9.20 -16.72 -11.49
C MET A 1 8.06 -16.96 -10.51
N ALA A 2 8.34 -17.19 -9.25
CA ALA A 2 7.29 -17.23 -8.22
C ALA A 2 7.28 -15.93 -7.42
N ALA A 3 6.09 -15.50 -6.98
CA ALA A 3 5.92 -14.36 -6.11
C ALA A 3 5.06 -14.72 -4.91
N ILE A 4 5.54 -14.47 -3.71
CA ILE A 4 4.77 -14.52 -2.46
C ILE A 4 4.15 -13.14 -2.27
N ASP A 5 2.82 -13.08 -2.18
CA ASP A 5 2.06 -11.87 -1.89
C ASP A 5 1.35 -12.04 -0.55
N GLN A 6 1.94 -11.46 0.49
CA GLN A 6 1.42 -11.50 1.85
C GLN A 6 0.53 -10.28 2.09
N GLY A 7 -0.73 -10.39 1.71
CA GLY A 7 -1.74 -9.35 1.90
C GLY A 7 -2.28 -9.27 3.32
N THR A 8 -3.14 -8.28 3.58
CA THR A 8 -3.76 -8.08 4.90
C THR A 8 -4.70 -9.22 5.29
N THR A 9 -5.36 -9.85 4.34
CA THR A 9 -6.38 -10.89 4.61
C THR A 9 -5.98 -12.29 4.19
N SER A 10 -4.91 -12.43 3.40
CA SER A 10 -4.52 -13.71 2.82
C SER A 10 -3.03 -13.76 2.46
N SER A 11 -2.49 -14.96 2.44
CA SER A 11 -1.20 -15.30 1.84
C SER A 11 -1.43 -15.90 0.46
N ARG A 12 -0.73 -15.43 -0.55
CA ARG A 12 -0.80 -15.94 -1.93
C ARG A 12 0.57 -16.31 -2.46
N CYS A 13 0.61 -17.27 -3.37
CA CYS A 13 1.75 -17.50 -4.26
C CYS A 13 1.25 -17.53 -5.71
N ILE A 14 1.89 -16.76 -6.56
CA ILE A 14 1.58 -16.68 -7.99
C ILE A 14 2.85 -16.99 -8.78
N VAL A 15 2.74 -17.85 -9.78
CA VAL A 15 3.83 -18.16 -10.71
C VAL A 15 3.58 -17.44 -12.02
N PHE A 16 4.61 -16.78 -12.53
CA PHE A 16 4.58 -16.02 -13.78
C PHE A 16 5.58 -16.60 -14.80
N ASP A 17 5.20 -16.59 -16.08
CA ASP A 17 6.09 -16.86 -17.18
C ASP A 17 6.93 -15.63 -17.58
N ARG A 18 7.74 -15.78 -18.63
CA ARG A 18 8.64 -14.70 -19.09
C ARG A 18 7.90 -13.49 -19.68
N GLN A 19 6.66 -13.68 -20.11
CA GLN A 19 5.77 -12.63 -20.60
C GLN A 19 4.95 -11.97 -19.47
N GLY A 20 5.22 -12.32 -18.21
CA GLY A 20 4.46 -11.81 -17.05
C GLY A 20 3.05 -12.38 -16.93
N ARG A 21 2.71 -13.46 -17.66
CA ARG A 21 1.39 -14.10 -17.59
C ARG A 21 1.34 -15.07 -16.42
N VAL A 22 0.18 -15.12 -15.77
CA VAL A 22 -0.07 -16.04 -14.65
C VAL A 22 -0.10 -17.48 -15.13
N VAL A 23 0.75 -18.34 -14.56
CA VAL A 23 0.84 -19.78 -14.82
C VAL A 23 0.09 -20.57 -13.74
N GLY A 24 0.15 -20.13 -12.49
CA GLY A 24 -0.52 -20.78 -11.37
C GLY A 24 -0.75 -19.81 -10.22
N VAL A 25 -1.79 -20.10 -9.43
CA VAL A 25 -2.16 -19.32 -8.24
C VAL A 25 -2.58 -20.25 -7.12
N ALA A 26 -2.09 -19.97 -5.91
CA ALA A 26 -2.61 -20.55 -4.68
C ALA A 26 -2.80 -19.43 -3.65
N GLN A 27 -3.89 -19.50 -2.88
CA GLN A 27 -4.25 -18.49 -1.88
C GLN A 27 -4.90 -19.13 -0.67
N ARG A 28 -4.58 -18.59 0.52
CA ARG A 28 -5.22 -18.93 1.79
C ARG A 28 -5.49 -17.69 2.60
N GLU A 29 -6.70 -17.57 3.11
CA GLU A 29 -7.08 -16.50 4.04
C GLU A 29 -6.54 -16.81 5.44
N HIS A 30 -6.35 -15.77 6.26
CA HIS A 30 -6.04 -15.87 7.67
C HIS A 30 -6.98 -15.00 8.51
N GLU A 31 -7.14 -15.39 9.75
CA GLU A 31 -8.03 -14.73 10.70
C GLU A 31 -7.53 -13.32 11.01
N GLN A 32 -8.48 -12.38 11.10
CA GLN A 32 -8.26 -11.04 11.62
C GLN A 32 -8.65 -11.02 13.08
N ILE A 33 -7.73 -10.66 13.97
CA ILE A 33 -7.94 -10.66 15.42
C ILE A 33 -8.20 -9.24 15.90
N PHE A 34 -9.31 -9.03 16.61
CA PHE A 34 -9.73 -7.72 17.12
C PHE A 34 -9.82 -7.75 18.65
N PRO A 35 -8.72 -7.62 19.42
CA PRO A 35 -8.73 -7.77 20.88
C PRO A 35 -9.51 -6.67 21.61
N GLN A 36 -9.51 -5.45 21.06
CA GLN A 36 -10.19 -4.27 21.59
C GLN A 36 -10.63 -3.35 20.43
N PRO A 37 -11.54 -2.39 20.66
CA PRO A 37 -11.88 -1.38 19.66
C PRO A 37 -10.65 -0.64 19.15
N GLY A 38 -10.45 -0.64 17.82
CA GLY A 38 -9.31 -0.03 17.15
C GLY A 38 -8.02 -0.88 17.14
N TRP A 39 -8.00 -2.05 17.81
CA TRP A 39 -6.87 -2.96 17.77
C TRP A 39 -7.07 -4.01 16.68
N VAL A 40 -6.00 -4.26 15.91
CA VAL A 40 -6.00 -5.25 14.83
C VAL A 40 -4.71 -6.04 14.89
N GLU A 41 -4.82 -7.35 14.97
CA GLU A 41 -3.68 -8.26 15.08
C GLU A 41 -3.79 -9.43 14.10
N HIS A 42 -2.64 -9.98 13.74
CA HIS A 42 -2.52 -11.25 13.02
C HIS A 42 -1.64 -12.23 13.81
N ASP A 43 -1.96 -13.52 13.74
CA ASP A 43 -1.05 -14.56 14.16
C ASP A 43 0.08 -14.74 13.13
N ALA A 44 1.30 -14.33 13.50
CA ALA A 44 2.45 -14.40 12.62
C ALA A 44 2.85 -15.84 12.24
N GLU A 45 2.60 -16.82 13.12
CA GLU A 45 2.83 -18.24 12.81
C GLU A 45 1.83 -18.75 11.75
N THR A 46 0.59 -18.26 11.77
CA THR A 46 -0.40 -18.57 10.73
C THR A 46 -0.02 -17.95 9.38
N ILE A 47 0.50 -16.72 9.37
CA ILE A 47 1.05 -16.09 8.15
C ILE A 47 2.13 -17.00 7.55
N TRP A 48 3.10 -17.45 8.36
CA TRP A 48 4.17 -18.33 7.89
C TRP A 48 3.63 -19.67 7.37
N ARG A 49 2.81 -20.35 8.15
CA ARG A 49 2.22 -21.65 7.78
C ARG A 49 1.44 -21.57 6.47
N ASN A 50 0.63 -20.53 6.30
CA ASN A 50 -0.10 -20.31 5.05
C ASN A 50 0.86 -20.07 3.87
N THR A 51 1.96 -19.34 4.10
CA THR A 51 2.99 -19.14 3.08
C THR A 51 3.59 -20.46 2.61
N GLU A 52 4.00 -21.36 3.53
CA GLU A 52 4.51 -22.70 3.16
C GLU A 52 3.48 -23.51 2.36
N ILE A 53 2.22 -23.48 2.78
CA ILE A 53 1.14 -24.22 2.12
C ILE A 53 0.92 -23.71 0.69
N VAL A 54 0.80 -22.41 0.49
CA VAL A 54 0.56 -21.84 -0.86
C VAL A 54 1.74 -22.05 -1.81
N LEU A 55 2.98 -22.12 -1.29
CA LEU A 55 4.15 -22.51 -2.09
C LEU A 55 4.05 -23.96 -2.62
N GLY A 56 3.59 -24.90 -1.80
CA GLY A 56 3.36 -26.27 -2.26
C GLY A 56 2.17 -26.37 -3.22
N GLU A 57 1.03 -25.78 -2.85
CA GLU A 57 -0.18 -25.82 -3.65
C GLU A 57 -0.03 -25.21 -5.04
N VAL A 58 0.73 -24.10 -5.19
CA VAL A 58 0.92 -23.48 -6.50
C VAL A 58 1.71 -24.38 -7.44
N LEU A 59 2.73 -25.09 -6.95
CA LEU A 59 3.48 -26.07 -7.73
C LEU A 59 2.60 -27.25 -8.17
N GLU A 60 1.84 -27.82 -7.25
CA GLU A 60 0.90 -28.92 -7.57
C GLU A 60 -0.11 -28.50 -8.64
N ARG A 61 -0.75 -27.33 -8.46
CA ARG A 61 -1.81 -26.83 -9.38
C ARG A 61 -1.28 -26.48 -10.76
N SER A 62 -0.03 -26.00 -10.85
CA SER A 62 0.62 -25.64 -12.12
C SER A 62 1.35 -26.80 -12.78
N GLY A 63 1.56 -27.93 -12.07
CA GLY A 63 2.36 -29.06 -12.56
C GLY A 63 3.87 -28.74 -12.64
N LEU A 64 4.32 -27.75 -11.87
CA LEU A 64 5.73 -27.32 -11.83
C LEU A 64 6.45 -27.93 -10.63
N SER A 65 7.77 -27.94 -10.69
CA SER A 65 8.69 -28.31 -9.61
C SER A 65 9.57 -27.12 -9.20
N ALA A 66 10.36 -27.26 -8.15
CA ALA A 66 11.32 -26.24 -7.74
C ALA A 66 12.34 -25.90 -8.86
N ASP A 67 12.72 -26.90 -9.68
CA ASP A 67 13.67 -26.72 -10.78
C ASP A 67 13.13 -25.81 -11.91
N ASP A 68 11.80 -25.62 -11.98
CA ASP A 68 11.15 -24.74 -12.96
C ASP A 68 11.08 -23.29 -12.47
N ILE A 69 11.42 -23.01 -11.19
CA ILE A 69 11.34 -21.71 -10.57
C ILE A 69 12.73 -21.06 -10.50
N ALA A 70 12.97 -20.04 -11.31
CA ALA A 70 14.26 -19.37 -11.35
C ALA A 70 14.59 -18.56 -10.08
N ALA A 71 13.58 -17.90 -9.48
CA ALA A 71 13.72 -17.19 -8.20
C ALA A 71 12.34 -16.89 -7.61
N VAL A 72 12.33 -16.47 -6.34
CA VAL A 72 11.16 -16.03 -5.58
C VAL A 72 11.27 -14.55 -5.26
N GLY A 73 10.20 -13.79 -5.56
CA GLY A 73 9.98 -12.44 -5.06
C GLY A 73 9.01 -12.45 -3.89
N VAL A 74 9.18 -11.51 -2.96
CA VAL A 74 8.29 -11.33 -1.79
C VAL A 74 7.71 -9.93 -1.83
N THR A 75 6.39 -9.84 -1.71
CA THR A 75 5.69 -8.58 -1.46
C THR A 75 4.74 -8.76 -0.28
N ASN A 76 4.47 -7.68 0.44
CA ASN A 76 3.75 -7.77 1.71
C ASN A 76 2.95 -6.53 2.03
N GLN A 77 1.88 -6.71 2.83
CA GLN A 77 1.29 -5.61 3.57
C GLN A 77 2.37 -4.87 4.37
N ARG A 78 2.45 -3.56 4.21
CA ARG A 78 3.51 -2.76 4.84
C ARG A 78 3.15 -2.46 6.30
N GLU A 79 4.11 -1.99 7.07
CA GLU A 79 4.00 -1.43 8.44
C GLU A 79 3.53 -2.43 9.51
N THR A 80 2.95 -3.56 9.15
CA THR A 80 2.57 -4.60 10.12
C THR A 80 3.81 -5.13 10.82
N THR A 81 3.79 -5.06 12.16
CA THR A 81 4.97 -5.19 13.02
C THR A 81 5.03 -6.56 13.68
N VAL A 82 6.13 -7.27 13.51
CA VAL A 82 6.41 -8.57 14.14
C VAL A 82 7.67 -8.46 15.00
N VAL A 83 7.64 -9.04 16.21
CA VAL A 83 8.80 -9.22 17.09
C VAL A 83 8.90 -10.68 17.45
N TRP A 84 10.10 -11.27 17.28
CA TRP A 84 10.31 -12.69 17.56
C TRP A 84 11.65 -12.95 18.24
N ASP A 85 11.72 -14.07 18.91
CA ASP A 85 12.93 -14.58 19.55
C ASP A 85 13.95 -15.04 18.50
N ARG A 86 15.18 -14.55 18.60
CA ARG A 86 16.27 -14.80 17.64
C ARG A 86 16.72 -16.26 17.60
N GLU A 87 16.65 -16.96 18.73
CA GLU A 87 17.11 -18.34 18.84
C GLU A 87 16.04 -19.33 18.40
N THR A 88 14.79 -19.12 18.88
CA THR A 88 13.69 -20.06 18.67
C THR A 88 12.85 -19.75 17.45
N GLY A 89 12.93 -18.53 16.91
CA GLY A 89 12.07 -18.04 15.82
C GLY A 89 10.61 -17.80 16.24
N ARG A 90 10.27 -17.84 17.55
CA ARG A 90 8.88 -17.69 18.01
C ARG A 90 8.50 -16.23 18.20
N PRO A 91 7.35 -15.79 17.68
CA PRO A 91 6.82 -14.47 17.96
C PRO A 91 6.56 -14.28 19.46
N VAL A 92 6.91 -13.09 19.99
CA VAL A 92 6.66 -12.73 21.39
C VAL A 92 5.28 -12.15 21.62
N HIS A 93 4.62 -11.72 20.54
CA HIS A 93 3.27 -11.15 20.50
C HIS A 93 2.69 -11.38 19.09
N ASN A 94 1.37 -11.32 18.95
CA ASN A 94 0.74 -11.24 17.63
C ASN A 94 1.29 -10.06 16.82
N ALA A 95 1.34 -10.18 15.51
CA ALA A 95 1.70 -9.07 14.65
C ALA A 95 0.68 -7.93 14.79
N ILE A 96 1.16 -6.70 15.09
CA ILE A 96 0.29 -5.52 15.15
C ILE A 96 0.13 -4.96 13.74
N VAL A 97 -1.10 -4.98 13.24
CA VAL A 97 -1.42 -4.66 11.84
C VAL A 97 -1.34 -3.15 11.58
N TRP A 98 -1.06 -2.77 10.35
CA TRP A 98 -0.98 -1.37 9.89
C TRP A 98 -2.24 -0.53 10.21
N GLN A 99 -3.43 -1.16 10.30
CA GLN A 99 -4.71 -0.52 10.63
C GLN A 99 -4.90 -0.23 12.12
N ASP A 100 -4.03 -0.79 12.98
CA ASP A 100 -4.15 -0.71 14.43
C ASP A 100 -3.91 0.71 14.94
N THR A 101 -4.75 1.17 15.85
CA THR A 101 -4.70 2.54 16.39
C THR A 101 -4.26 2.64 17.86
N ARG A 102 -3.83 1.51 18.49
CA ARG A 102 -3.44 1.47 19.92
C ARG A 102 -2.32 2.42 20.31
N THR A 103 -1.51 2.86 19.35
CA THR A 103 -0.33 3.73 19.57
C THR A 103 -0.65 5.22 19.45
N ASP A 104 -1.92 5.61 19.37
CA ASP A 104 -2.33 7.01 19.17
C ASP A 104 -1.77 7.95 20.26
N ARG A 105 -1.94 7.59 21.53
CA ARG A 105 -1.38 8.34 22.65
C ARG A 105 0.16 8.41 22.60
N LEU A 106 0.82 7.30 22.27
CA LEU A 106 2.28 7.25 22.13
C LEU A 106 2.77 8.17 20.99
N CYS A 107 2.05 8.21 19.87
CA CYS A 107 2.36 9.12 18.77
C CYS A 107 2.23 10.59 19.23
N ALA A 108 1.20 10.93 20.00
CA ALA A 108 1.05 12.28 20.57
C ALA A 108 2.20 12.64 21.52
N GLU A 109 2.60 11.72 22.40
CA GLU A 109 3.71 11.88 23.33
C GLU A 109 5.05 12.07 22.60
N LEU A 110 5.35 11.22 21.59
CA LEU A 110 6.55 11.32 20.76
C LEU A 110 6.59 12.58 19.92
N GLY A 111 5.43 13.08 19.48
CA GLY A 111 5.32 14.33 18.71
C GLY A 111 5.70 15.56 19.52
N GLY A 112 5.33 15.60 20.80
CA GLY A 112 5.55 16.74 21.67
C GLY A 112 5.05 18.05 21.02
N ASP A 113 5.78 19.15 21.20
CA ASP A 113 5.42 20.46 20.64
C ASP A 113 5.50 20.53 19.11
N ALA A 114 6.31 19.66 18.48
CA ALA A 114 6.45 19.61 17.02
C ALA A 114 5.31 18.84 16.32
N GLY A 115 4.53 18.10 17.10
CA GLY A 115 3.39 17.33 16.60
C GLY A 115 3.77 16.25 15.57
N PRO A 116 2.84 15.92 14.66
CA PRO A 116 3.06 14.84 13.68
C PRO A 116 4.24 15.06 12.72
N ALA A 117 4.67 16.31 12.51
CA ALA A 117 5.73 16.64 11.57
C ALA A 117 7.15 16.40 12.12
N ARG A 118 7.30 16.03 13.41
CA ARG A 118 8.58 15.97 14.12
C ARG A 118 9.70 15.24 13.38
N TYR A 119 9.38 14.14 12.70
CA TYR A 119 10.37 13.29 12.01
C TYR A 119 10.23 13.31 10.48
N GLN A 120 9.31 14.12 9.95
CA GLN A 120 8.93 14.06 8.54
C GLN A 120 10.05 14.49 7.59
N ASP A 121 10.93 15.39 8.00
CA ASP A 121 12.08 15.87 7.21
C ASP A 121 13.20 14.83 7.07
N ARG A 122 13.17 13.76 7.89
CA ARG A 122 14.14 12.65 7.87
C ARG A 122 13.53 11.39 7.30
N THR A 123 12.33 11.04 7.76
CA THR A 123 11.67 9.78 7.40
C THR A 123 10.71 9.88 6.21
N GLY A 124 10.32 11.11 5.82
CA GLY A 124 9.27 11.33 4.82
C GLY A 124 7.84 11.10 5.32
N LEU A 125 7.67 10.76 6.61
CA LEU A 125 6.41 10.29 7.18
C LEU A 125 5.98 11.18 8.34
N PRO A 126 4.69 11.55 8.44
CA PRO A 126 4.15 12.13 9.66
C PRO A 126 4.07 11.05 10.76
N LEU A 127 4.26 11.45 12.02
CA LEU A 127 4.10 10.54 13.15
C LEU A 127 2.64 10.09 13.26
N SER A 128 2.41 8.80 13.12
CA SER A 128 1.07 8.20 13.05
C SER A 128 1.08 6.75 13.52
N THR A 129 -0.06 6.28 14.00
CA THR A 129 -0.32 4.87 14.35
C THR A 129 -0.13 3.92 13.16
N TYR A 130 -0.18 4.45 11.94
CA TYR A 130 -0.04 3.70 10.71
C TYR A 130 1.31 2.98 10.59
N PHE A 131 2.41 3.60 11.01
CA PHE A 131 3.78 3.14 10.79
C PHE A 131 4.28 2.15 11.85
N ALA A 132 5.35 1.40 11.54
CA ALA A 132 5.83 0.29 12.37
C ALA A 132 6.51 0.73 13.68
N GLY A 133 7.28 1.82 13.68
CA GLY A 133 8.06 2.26 14.84
C GLY A 133 7.25 2.44 16.13
N PRO A 134 6.12 3.17 16.11
CA PRO A 134 5.24 3.27 17.28
C PRO A 134 4.71 1.93 17.78
N LYS A 135 4.39 0.97 16.89
CA LYS A 135 3.92 -0.37 17.24
C LYS A 135 5.03 -1.19 17.91
N LEU A 136 6.25 -1.11 17.38
CA LEU A 136 7.42 -1.73 17.97
C LEU A 136 7.66 -1.18 19.39
N ARG A 137 7.66 0.14 19.56
CA ARG A 137 7.79 0.77 20.88
C ARG A 137 6.70 0.29 21.84
N TRP A 138 5.47 0.19 21.38
CA TRP A 138 4.37 -0.31 22.20
C TRP A 138 4.60 -1.76 22.67
N ILE A 139 5.06 -2.65 21.80
CA ILE A 139 5.40 -4.04 22.15
C ILE A 139 6.49 -4.06 23.25
N LEU A 140 7.55 -3.27 23.08
CA LEU A 140 8.63 -3.17 24.05
C LEU A 140 8.15 -2.70 25.43
N ASP A 141 7.18 -1.80 25.49
CA ASP A 141 6.69 -1.21 26.73
C ASP A 141 5.58 -2.03 27.41
N ASN A 142 4.81 -2.82 26.66
CA ASN A 142 3.58 -3.44 27.18
C ASN A 142 3.63 -4.97 27.24
N VAL A 143 4.57 -5.63 26.56
CA VAL A 143 4.70 -7.09 26.64
C VAL A 143 5.75 -7.44 27.69
N PRO A 144 5.38 -8.18 28.75
CA PRO A 144 6.29 -8.46 29.88
C PRO A 144 7.59 -9.13 29.47
N GLY A 145 8.74 -8.60 29.92
CA GLY A 145 10.08 -9.14 29.70
C GLY A 145 10.63 -8.90 28.28
N VAL A 146 9.89 -8.29 27.38
CA VAL A 146 10.34 -8.09 25.99
C VAL A 146 11.38 -6.99 25.93
N ARG A 147 11.26 -5.91 26.69
CA ARG A 147 12.25 -4.83 26.68
C ARG A 147 13.63 -5.30 27.12
N GLU A 148 13.73 -6.01 28.25
CA GLU A 148 14.97 -6.51 28.79
C GLU A 148 15.65 -7.48 27.81
N ARG A 149 14.87 -8.34 27.16
CA ARG A 149 15.36 -9.27 26.14
C ARG A 149 15.81 -8.57 24.87
N ALA A 150 15.12 -7.50 24.46
CA ALA A 150 15.51 -6.67 23.33
C ALA A 150 16.85 -5.96 23.57
N GLU A 151 17.04 -5.39 24.77
CA GLU A 151 18.29 -4.75 25.20
C GLU A 151 19.45 -5.77 25.31
N ALA A 152 19.15 -7.02 25.65
CA ALA A 152 20.12 -8.14 25.63
C ALA A 152 20.45 -8.65 24.21
N GLY A 153 19.77 -8.15 23.16
CA GLY A 153 19.98 -8.56 21.77
C GLY A 153 19.36 -9.92 21.39
N GLU A 154 18.44 -10.43 22.21
CA GLU A 154 17.82 -11.74 22.01
C GLU A 154 16.65 -11.71 21.02
N LEU A 155 16.14 -10.53 20.65
CA LEU A 155 14.97 -10.38 19.83
C LEU A 155 15.28 -9.78 18.47
N CYS A 156 14.45 -10.12 17.50
CA CYS A 156 14.39 -9.53 16.17
C CYS A 156 13.08 -8.75 16.00
N PHE A 157 13.15 -7.65 15.31
CA PHE A 157 12.00 -6.92 14.77
C PHE A 157 12.00 -7.00 13.26
N GLY A 158 10.82 -6.98 12.66
CA GLY A 158 10.64 -6.77 11.23
C GLY A 158 9.21 -6.42 10.87
N THR A 159 9.03 -5.93 9.66
CA THR A 159 7.77 -5.97 8.97
C THR A 159 7.54 -7.38 8.40
N VAL A 160 6.39 -7.62 7.77
CA VAL A 160 6.01 -8.99 7.35
C VAL A 160 7.02 -9.60 6.37
N ASP A 161 7.67 -8.81 5.52
CA ASP A 161 8.76 -9.26 4.66
C ASP A 161 9.91 -9.91 5.46
N SER A 162 10.40 -9.21 6.48
CA SER A 162 11.48 -9.73 7.34
C SER A 162 11.09 -11.03 8.05
N TRP A 163 9.84 -11.13 8.52
CA TRP A 163 9.31 -12.35 9.12
C TRP A 163 9.27 -13.53 8.12
N VAL A 164 8.77 -13.28 6.92
CA VAL A 164 8.70 -14.30 5.85
C VAL A 164 10.11 -14.72 5.43
N LEU A 165 11.04 -13.75 5.23
CA LEU A 165 12.41 -14.05 4.85
C LEU A 165 13.19 -14.79 5.94
N TRP A 166 12.99 -14.43 7.23
CA TRP A 166 13.57 -15.16 8.34
C TRP A 166 13.18 -16.64 8.28
N ASN A 167 11.91 -16.94 8.09
CA ASN A 167 11.42 -18.30 8.03
C ASN A 167 11.86 -19.05 6.75
N LEU A 168 11.92 -18.37 5.60
CA LEU A 168 12.38 -18.95 4.34
C LEU A 168 13.88 -19.26 4.34
N THR A 169 14.71 -18.35 4.89
CA THR A 169 16.15 -18.31 4.63
C THR A 169 17.04 -18.32 5.88
N GLY A 170 16.48 -18.06 7.05
CA GLY A 170 17.23 -17.80 8.29
C GLY A 170 17.94 -16.44 8.32
N ARG A 171 17.69 -15.55 7.34
CA ARG A 171 18.32 -14.22 7.27
C ARG A 171 17.40 -13.15 7.84
N HIS A 172 17.95 -12.28 8.70
CA HIS A 172 17.24 -11.15 9.27
C HIS A 172 17.48 -9.90 8.42
N ILE A 173 16.67 -9.74 7.38
CA ILE A 173 16.80 -8.72 6.35
C ILE A 173 15.46 -8.08 6.03
N THR A 174 15.50 -6.87 5.49
CA THR A 174 14.38 -6.14 4.88
C THR A 174 14.89 -5.38 3.67
N ASP A 175 13.98 -4.87 2.82
CA ASP A 175 14.37 -3.97 1.75
C ASP A 175 14.15 -2.49 2.08
N VAL A 176 14.72 -1.61 1.28
CA VAL A 176 14.60 -0.16 1.44
C VAL A 176 13.15 0.32 1.41
N THR A 177 12.24 -0.36 0.69
CA THR A 177 10.84 0.06 0.59
C THR A 177 10.09 -0.20 1.88
N ASN A 178 10.21 -1.39 2.47
CA ASN A 178 9.63 -1.73 3.76
C ASN A 178 10.29 -0.94 4.90
N ALA A 179 11.62 -0.82 4.89
CA ALA A 179 12.35 -0.04 5.88
C ALA A 179 11.91 1.43 5.90
N SER A 180 11.62 2.04 4.74
CA SER A 180 11.12 3.42 4.63
C SER A 180 9.73 3.61 5.24
N ARG A 181 9.01 2.54 5.60
CA ARG A 181 7.69 2.58 6.24
C ARG A 181 7.72 2.40 7.76
N THR A 182 8.91 2.30 8.33
CA THR A 182 9.07 2.04 9.77
C THR A 182 9.06 3.29 10.65
N MET A 183 9.30 4.46 10.12
CA MET A 183 9.68 5.71 10.82
C MET A 183 11.04 5.65 11.51
N LEU A 184 11.85 4.63 11.27
CA LEU A 184 13.17 4.43 11.89
C LEU A 184 14.32 4.61 10.89
N LEU A 185 14.00 4.71 9.59
CA LEU A 185 14.98 4.88 8.51
C LEU A 185 15.11 6.35 8.14
N ASP A 186 16.36 6.83 8.02
CA ASP A 186 16.63 8.10 7.34
C ASP A 186 16.51 7.90 5.82
N LEU A 187 15.61 8.66 5.20
CA LEU A 187 15.22 8.46 3.81
C LEU A 187 16.32 8.87 2.80
N ARG A 188 17.30 9.68 3.20
CA ARG A 188 18.41 10.11 2.35
C ARG A 188 19.57 9.14 2.38
N SER A 189 19.96 8.71 3.59
CA SER A 189 21.07 7.76 3.76
C SER A 189 20.65 6.30 3.51
N LEU A 190 19.37 6.00 3.60
CA LEU A 190 18.79 4.64 3.55
C LEU A 190 19.38 3.72 4.63
N GLN A 191 19.70 4.31 5.78
CA GLN A 191 20.19 3.63 6.97
C GLN A 191 19.23 3.88 8.15
N TRP A 192 19.25 2.96 9.11
CA TRP A 192 18.55 3.19 10.37
C TRP A 192 19.07 4.45 11.04
N ASP A 193 18.15 5.29 11.51
CA ASP A 193 18.48 6.55 12.17
C ASP A 193 18.66 6.32 13.67
N SER A 194 19.91 6.29 14.13
CA SER A 194 20.25 6.01 15.53
C SER A 194 19.65 7.00 16.52
N GLU A 195 19.40 8.24 16.13
CA GLU A 195 18.76 9.23 17.00
C GLU A 195 17.27 8.93 17.14
N ILE A 196 16.58 8.68 16.02
CA ILE A 196 15.17 8.29 16.04
C ILE A 196 14.99 6.96 16.79
N CYS A 197 15.84 5.96 16.54
CA CYS A 197 15.80 4.69 17.27
C CYS A 197 15.93 4.90 18.78
N ARG A 198 16.84 5.76 19.23
CA ARG A 198 17.01 6.12 20.64
C ARG A 198 15.78 6.83 21.22
N GLU A 199 15.19 7.77 20.48
CA GLU A 199 13.97 8.49 20.93
C GLU A 199 12.76 7.54 21.01
N PHE A 200 12.64 6.60 20.08
CA PHE A 200 11.63 5.53 20.15
C PHE A 200 12.00 4.44 21.17
N GLY A 201 13.18 4.49 21.79
CA GLY A 201 13.64 3.47 22.72
C GLY A 201 13.75 2.09 22.09
N VAL A 202 14.16 2.02 20.84
CA VAL A 202 14.33 0.79 20.06
C VAL A 202 15.81 0.45 20.00
N PRO A 203 16.25 -0.71 20.55
CA PRO A 203 17.61 -1.19 20.38
C PRO A 203 17.91 -1.52 18.91
N GLU A 204 18.98 -0.93 18.35
CA GLU A 204 19.35 -1.17 16.95
C GLU A 204 19.70 -2.64 16.65
N SER A 205 20.10 -3.42 17.67
CA SER A 205 20.34 -4.86 17.55
C SER A 205 19.13 -5.69 17.13
N MET A 206 17.91 -5.12 17.30
CA MET A 206 16.67 -5.74 16.84
C MET A 206 16.39 -5.53 15.36
N LEU A 207 17.03 -4.55 14.72
CA LEU A 207 16.67 -4.11 13.37
C LEU A 207 17.29 -5.03 12.32
N PRO A 208 16.57 -5.35 11.22
CA PRO A 208 17.08 -6.14 10.12
C PRO A 208 18.13 -5.38 9.31
N GLN A 209 18.98 -6.10 8.58
CA GLN A 209 19.83 -5.48 7.57
C GLN A 209 18.99 -4.95 6.43
N VAL A 210 19.25 -3.70 6.01
CA VAL A 210 18.55 -3.06 4.90
C VAL A 210 19.25 -3.40 3.59
N HIS A 211 18.51 -3.95 2.65
CA HIS A 211 18.97 -4.37 1.34
C HIS A 211 18.28 -3.59 0.20
N SER A 212 18.74 -3.74 -1.02
CA SER A 212 18.01 -3.27 -2.19
C SER A 212 16.73 -4.11 -2.39
N SER A 213 15.82 -3.63 -3.24
CA SER A 213 14.58 -4.36 -3.54
C SER A 213 14.79 -5.51 -4.54
N SER A 214 15.95 -5.54 -5.21
CA SER A 214 16.30 -6.51 -6.26
C SER A 214 17.75 -6.90 -6.16
N GLU A 215 18.04 -7.99 -5.45
CA GLU A 215 19.34 -8.66 -5.33
C GLU A 215 19.13 -10.09 -4.85
N VAL A 216 20.10 -10.97 -5.04
CA VAL A 216 20.03 -12.34 -4.51
C VAL A 216 20.38 -12.34 -3.04
N TYR A 217 19.38 -12.54 -2.15
CA TYR A 217 19.57 -12.46 -0.71
C TYR A 217 20.09 -13.77 -0.12
N ALA A 218 19.40 -14.88 -0.40
CA ALA A 218 19.75 -16.23 0.05
C ALA A 218 18.89 -17.29 -0.66
N PRO A 219 19.32 -18.55 -0.70
CA PRO A 219 18.44 -19.65 -1.10
C PRO A 219 17.43 -19.96 0.02
N ILE A 220 16.24 -20.45 -0.37
CA ILE A 220 15.26 -21.00 0.55
C ILE A 220 15.86 -22.25 1.23
N SER A 221 15.79 -22.29 2.56
CA SER A 221 16.47 -23.31 3.37
C SER A 221 15.76 -24.67 3.40
N SER A 222 14.43 -24.68 3.26
CA SER A 222 13.61 -25.89 3.36
C SER A 222 12.26 -25.73 2.65
N GLY A 223 11.49 -26.81 2.57
CA GLY A 223 10.14 -26.78 2.01
C GLY A 223 10.07 -26.98 0.51
N PRO A 224 8.91 -26.66 -0.12
CA PRO A 224 8.63 -26.99 -1.53
C PRO A 224 9.57 -26.32 -2.55
N LEU A 225 10.17 -25.18 -2.22
CA LEU A 225 11.10 -24.42 -3.05
C LEU A 225 12.52 -24.39 -2.45
N ALA A 226 12.91 -25.40 -1.67
CA ALA A 226 14.26 -25.49 -1.11
C ALA A 226 15.35 -25.35 -2.21
N GLY A 227 16.34 -24.49 -1.96
CA GLY A 227 17.43 -24.19 -2.90
C GLY A 227 17.12 -23.07 -3.89
N VAL A 228 15.88 -22.70 -4.12
CA VAL A 228 15.51 -21.59 -5.01
C VAL A 228 15.90 -20.26 -4.34
N PRO A 229 16.57 -19.32 -5.05
CA PRO A 229 16.95 -18.05 -4.47
C PRO A 229 15.75 -17.13 -4.23
N VAL A 230 15.70 -16.47 -3.07
CA VAL A 230 14.87 -15.29 -2.84
C VAL A 230 15.65 -14.08 -3.35
N ALA A 231 15.08 -13.32 -4.28
CA ALA A 231 15.83 -12.29 -4.99
C ALA A 231 15.07 -10.97 -5.24
N GLY A 232 13.86 -10.82 -4.71
CA GLY A 232 13.08 -9.58 -4.76
C GLY A 232 12.29 -9.37 -3.49
N ILE A 233 12.30 -8.15 -2.94
CA ILE A 233 11.49 -7.74 -1.79
C ILE A 233 10.96 -6.34 -2.07
N LEU A 234 9.64 -6.17 -1.95
CA LEU A 234 8.97 -4.87 -2.12
C LEU A 234 7.73 -4.82 -1.23
N GLY A 235 7.48 -3.69 -0.58
CA GLY A 235 6.16 -3.42 -0.01
C GLY A 235 5.07 -3.47 -1.09
N ASP A 236 3.85 -3.84 -0.73
CA ASP A 236 2.75 -4.12 -1.68
C ASP A 236 2.48 -2.98 -2.68
N GLN A 237 2.47 -1.74 -2.21
CA GLN A 237 2.18 -0.60 -3.07
C GLN A 237 3.37 -0.24 -3.98
N GLN A 238 4.60 -0.44 -3.51
CA GLN A 238 5.81 -0.30 -4.30
C GLN A 238 5.90 -1.41 -5.34
N ALA A 239 5.59 -2.64 -4.97
CA ALA A 239 5.51 -3.77 -5.89
C ALA A 239 4.48 -3.52 -6.99
N ALA A 240 3.27 -3.04 -6.65
CA ALA A 240 2.26 -2.67 -7.63
C ALA A 240 2.75 -1.56 -8.57
N THR A 241 3.48 -0.56 -8.06
CA THR A 241 4.08 0.51 -8.88
C THR A 241 5.10 -0.05 -9.86
N PHE A 242 5.94 -0.98 -9.41
CA PHE A 242 6.93 -1.65 -10.24
C PHE A 242 6.28 -2.59 -11.28
N GLY A 243 5.27 -3.37 -10.87
CA GLY A 243 4.49 -4.26 -11.76
C GLY A 243 3.66 -3.50 -12.79
N GLN A 244 3.23 -2.28 -12.48
CA GLN A 244 2.62 -1.34 -13.43
C GLN A 244 3.64 -0.68 -14.37
N ALA A 245 4.92 -1.05 -14.29
CA ALA A 245 5.99 -0.41 -15.05
C ALA A 245 6.00 1.13 -14.92
N CYS A 246 5.74 1.66 -13.70
CA CYS A 246 5.89 3.08 -13.38
C CYS A 246 7.36 3.38 -13.02
N LEU A 247 8.23 3.31 -14.01
CA LEU A 247 9.69 3.28 -13.86
C LEU A 247 10.37 4.62 -14.12
N SER A 248 9.63 5.59 -14.67
CA SER A 248 10.14 6.94 -14.94
C SER A 248 9.47 7.99 -14.05
N PRO A 249 10.17 9.11 -13.74
CA PRO A 249 9.57 10.22 -13.02
C PRO A 249 8.30 10.74 -13.72
N GLY A 250 7.25 11.01 -12.96
CA GLY A 250 5.94 11.42 -13.46
C GLY A 250 4.97 10.26 -13.78
N GLU A 251 5.45 9.02 -13.82
CA GLU A 251 4.56 7.85 -13.95
C GLU A 251 3.93 7.51 -12.59
N ALA A 252 2.64 7.22 -12.60
CA ALA A 252 1.88 6.94 -11.39
C ALA A 252 0.92 5.76 -11.55
N LYS A 253 0.68 5.08 -10.43
CA LYS A 253 -0.38 4.07 -10.32
C LYS A 253 -1.32 4.41 -9.17
N ASN A 254 -2.56 3.92 -9.26
CA ASN A 254 -3.51 3.93 -8.16
C ASN A 254 -4.17 2.55 -8.03
N THR A 255 -4.05 1.94 -6.87
CA THR A 255 -4.69 0.65 -6.54
C THR A 255 -6.03 0.93 -5.88
N TYR A 256 -7.12 0.47 -6.49
CA TYR A 256 -8.51 0.67 -6.05
C TYR A 256 -9.01 -0.57 -5.28
N GLY A 257 -8.79 -0.56 -3.98
CA GLY A 257 -9.21 -1.62 -3.05
C GLY A 257 -10.29 -1.17 -2.06
N THR A 258 -10.20 -1.63 -0.82
CA THR A 258 -11.01 -1.14 0.32
C THR A 258 -10.83 0.38 0.51
N GLY A 259 -9.58 0.83 0.44
CA GLY A 259 -9.13 2.19 0.21
C GLY A 259 -8.32 2.27 -1.07
N ASN A 260 -7.86 3.46 -1.44
CA ASN A 260 -6.95 3.65 -2.57
C ASN A 260 -5.56 4.04 -2.09
N PHE A 261 -4.56 3.54 -2.83
CA PHE A 261 -3.16 3.88 -2.61
C PHE A 261 -2.54 4.32 -3.92
N MET A 262 -2.23 5.60 -4.01
CA MET A 262 -1.63 6.20 -5.19
C MET A 262 -0.15 6.49 -4.95
N LEU A 263 0.72 6.03 -5.85
CA LEU A 263 2.13 6.35 -5.86
C LEU A 263 2.50 7.05 -7.17
N LEU A 264 3.25 8.15 -7.02
CA LEU A 264 3.87 8.89 -8.12
C LEU A 264 5.39 8.75 -8.03
N ASN A 265 6.03 8.18 -9.03
CA ASN A 265 7.48 8.10 -9.13
C ASN A 265 8.08 9.51 -9.27
N THR A 266 8.97 9.89 -8.35
CA THR A 266 9.62 11.22 -8.32
C THR A 266 11.08 11.19 -8.78
N GLY A 267 11.59 10.02 -9.18
CA GLY A 267 13.00 9.84 -9.57
C GLY A 267 13.92 9.59 -8.39
N THR A 268 15.21 9.89 -8.57
CA THR A 268 16.27 9.55 -7.60
C THR A 268 16.47 10.59 -6.48
N THR A 269 15.67 11.64 -6.45
CA THR A 269 15.71 12.65 -5.38
C THR A 269 14.42 12.58 -4.56
N PRO A 270 14.50 12.42 -3.22
CA PRO A 270 13.31 12.39 -2.38
C PRO A 270 12.61 13.76 -2.35
N VAL A 271 11.30 13.75 -2.57
CA VAL A 271 10.42 14.91 -2.54
C VAL A 271 9.68 14.92 -1.20
N PHE A 272 10.15 15.72 -0.24
CA PHE A 272 9.46 15.83 1.05
C PHE A 272 8.19 16.66 0.89
N SER A 273 7.05 15.98 1.07
CA SER A 273 5.75 16.61 0.86
C SER A 273 5.46 17.73 1.86
N LYS A 274 4.90 18.84 1.36
CA LYS A 274 4.36 19.95 2.15
C LYS A 274 2.83 20.05 2.04
N HIS A 275 2.23 19.16 1.27
CA HIS A 275 0.79 19.16 0.98
C HIS A 275 0.09 17.89 1.50
N GLY A 276 0.62 17.28 2.59
CA GLY A 276 -0.04 16.19 3.29
C GLY A 276 0.14 14.80 2.67
N LEU A 277 1.12 14.61 1.80
CA LEU A 277 1.46 13.31 1.25
C LEU A 277 2.59 12.65 2.05
N LEU A 278 2.82 11.36 1.77
CA LEU A 278 3.96 10.62 2.30
C LEU A 278 5.08 10.62 1.25
N THR A 279 6.32 10.69 1.72
CA THR A 279 7.50 10.47 0.89
C THR A 279 8.08 9.11 1.26
N THR A 280 8.32 8.25 0.28
CA THR A 280 8.76 6.87 0.51
C THR A 280 9.77 6.44 -0.56
N VAL A 281 10.54 5.38 -0.29
CA VAL A 281 11.31 4.72 -1.34
C VAL A 281 10.35 3.94 -2.23
N CYS A 282 10.48 4.12 -3.54
CA CYS A 282 9.70 3.38 -4.54
C CYS A 282 10.31 2.01 -4.82
N TYR A 283 11.62 1.96 -5.08
CA TYR A 283 12.44 0.76 -5.23
C TYR A 283 13.92 1.11 -5.29
N ARG A 284 14.77 0.09 -5.12
CA ARG A 284 16.20 0.15 -5.42
C ARG A 284 16.61 -1.14 -6.12
N LEU A 285 17.37 -1.06 -7.22
CA LEU A 285 17.81 -2.21 -8.01
C LEU A 285 19.31 -2.41 -7.82
N GLY A 286 19.71 -3.45 -7.09
CA GLY A 286 21.12 -3.71 -6.78
C GLY A 286 21.81 -2.49 -6.17
N ASP A 287 22.95 -2.12 -6.72
CA ASP A 287 23.75 -0.97 -6.26
C ASP A 287 23.35 0.38 -6.88
N ALA A 288 22.29 0.43 -7.69
CA ALA A 288 21.81 1.67 -8.29
C ALA A 288 21.24 2.63 -7.22
N ASP A 289 21.11 3.90 -7.59
CA ASP A 289 20.44 4.89 -6.75
C ASP A 289 18.99 4.47 -6.49
N ALA A 290 18.50 4.76 -5.28
CA ALA A 290 17.10 4.52 -4.95
C ALA A 290 16.19 5.46 -5.75
N VAL A 291 15.05 4.94 -6.16
CA VAL A 291 13.94 5.72 -6.73
C VAL A 291 12.92 5.99 -5.63
N TYR A 292 12.41 7.21 -5.58
CA TYR A 292 11.47 7.67 -4.57
C TYR A 292 10.07 7.86 -5.16
N ALA A 293 9.08 7.95 -4.27
CA ALA A 293 7.71 8.25 -4.65
C ALA A 293 7.03 9.17 -3.64
N LEU A 294 6.09 9.98 -4.12
CA LEU A 294 5.03 10.55 -3.30
C LEU A 294 3.88 9.54 -3.22
N GLU A 295 3.36 9.35 -2.01
CA GLU A 295 2.22 8.47 -1.77
C GLU A 295 1.06 9.22 -1.12
N GLY A 296 -0.15 9.00 -1.67
CA GLY A 296 -1.41 9.41 -1.06
C GLY A 296 -2.28 8.20 -0.77
N SER A 297 -2.71 8.08 0.49
CA SER A 297 -3.60 7.02 0.96
C SER A 297 -5.00 7.56 1.17
N ILE A 298 -6.00 6.92 0.57
CA ILE A 298 -7.42 7.24 0.70
C ILE A 298 -8.07 6.08 1.46
N ALA A 299 -8.60 6.36 2.66
CA ALA A 299 -9.07 5.31 3.56
C ALA A 299 -10.31 4.57 3.06
N VAL A 300 -11.25 5.28 2.42
CA VAL A 300 -12.59 4.77 2.14
C VAL A 300 -12.95 4.96 0.67
N THR A 301 -12.92 3.85 -0.07
CA THR A 301 -13.34 3.79 -1.48
C THR A 301 -14.20 2.54 -1.74
N GLY A 302 -13.63 1.36 -1.93
CA GLY A 302 -14.40 0.12 -2.04
C GLY A 302 -15.22 -0.20 -0.79
N SER A 303 -14.73 0.18 0.39
CA SER A 303 -15.50 0.07 1.64
C SER A 303 -16.75 0.96 1.67
N LEU A 304 -16.79 2.07 0.91
CA LEU A 304 -18.01 2.85 0.74
C LEU A 304 -19.08 2.08 -0.05
N VAL A 305 -18.68 1.33 -1.08
CA VAL A 305 -19.57 0.46 -1.84
C VAL A 305 -20.10 -0.67 -0.95
N GLN A 306 -19.24 -1.26 -0.11
CA GLN A 306 -19.64 -2.27 0.88
C GLN A 306 -20.63 -1.69 1.89
N TRP A 307 -20.34 -0.51 2.44
CA TRP A 307 -21.25 0.17 3.36
C TRP A 307 -22.62 0.48 2.71
N PHE A 308 -22.62 0.91 1.44
CA PHE A 308 -23.83 1.17 0.67
C PHE A 308 -24.69 -0.10 0.47
N ARG A 309 -24.02 -1.27 0.34
CA ARG A 309 -24.64 -2.58 0.27
C ARG A 309 -25.10 -3.06 1.65
N ASP A 310 -24.19 -3.17 2.61
CA ASP A 310 -24.40 -3.92 3.86
C ASP A 310 -25.16 -3.12 4.92
N ASN A 311 -24.91 -1.81 5.00
CA ASN A 311 -25.52 -0.94 6.01
C ASN A 311 -26.77 -0.23 5.51
N LEU A 312 -26.81 0.19 4.25
CA LEU A 312 -27.97 0.86 3.68
C LEU A 312 -28.92 -0.07 2.92
N GLY A 313 -28.45 -1.25 2.48
CA GLY A 313 -29.27 -2.24 1.75
C GLY A 313 -29.79 -1.70 0.39
N ILE A 314 -29.11 -0.76 -0.23
CA ILE A 314 -29.55 -0.12 -1.48
C ILE A 314 -29.22 -0.99 -2.70
N ILE A 315 -28.16 -1.76 -2.61
CA ILE A 315 -27.72 -2.82 -3.55
C ILE A 315 -27.54 -4.13 -2.79
N SER A 316 -27.63 -5.27 -3.49
CA SER A 316 -27.44 -6.61 -2.90
C SER A 316 -26.05 -7.18 -3.17
N ALA A 317 -25.41 -6.73 -4.26
CA ALA A 317 -24.05 -7.09 -4.66
C ALA A 317 -23.29 -5.87 -5.14
N ALA A 318 -21.96 -5.87 -5.02
CA ALA A 318 -21.15 -4.73 -5.36
C ALA A 318 -21.18 -4.36 -6.86
N ASP A 319 -21.37 -5.32 -7.73
CA ASP A 319 -21.48 -5.16 -9.19
C ASP A 319 -22.80 -4.50 -9.63
N GLU A 320 -23.82 -4.47 -8.76
CA GLU A 320 -25.09 -3.78 -9.04
C GLU A 320 -24.94 -2.24 -9.00
N ILE A 321 -23.88 -1.70 -8.40
CA ILE A 321 -23.74 -0.25 -8.24
C ILE A 321 -23.58 0.47 -9.58
N GLU A 322 -22.82 -0.08 -10.52
CA GLU A 322 -22.59 0.54 -11.82
C GLU A 322 -23.89 0.60 -12.67
N PRO A 323 -24.64 -0.49 -12.89
CA PRO A 323 -25.91 -0.40 -13.59
C PRO A 323 -26.90 0.57 -12.95
N LEU A 324 -26.95 0.60 -11.61
CA LEU A 324 -27.81 1.53 -10.89
C LEU A 324 -27.37 2.99 -11.11
N ALA A 325 -26.09 3.30 -11.00
CA ALA A 325 -25.53 4.63 -11.22
C ALA A 325 -25.67 5.10 -12.69
N ARG A 326 -25.59 4.18 -13.66
CA ARG A 326 -25.81 4.47 -15.11
C ARG A 326 -27.26 4.78 -15.46
N SER A 327 -28.23 4.46 -14.61
CA SER A 327 -29.65 4.75 -14.87
C SER A 327 -29.98 6.22 -14.73
N VAL A 328 -29.07 7.07 -14.30
CA VAL A 328 -29.17 8.54 -14.19
C VAL A 328 -27.99 9.20 -14.89
N ALA A 329 -28.22 10.45 -15.35
CA ALA A 329 -27.21 11.20 -16.10
C ALA A 329 -26.05 11.69 -15.21
N ASP A 330 -26.38 12.09 -13.97
CA ASP A 330 -25.45 12.68 -13.01
C ASP A 330 -25.83 12.30 -11.56
N ASN A 331 -25.18 12.89 -10.56
CA ASN A 331 -25.45 12.65 -9.14
C ASN A 331 -26.66 13.45 -8.58
N GLY A 332 -27.40 14.18 -9.42
CA GLY A 332 -28.55 15.00 -9.01
C GLY A 332 -28.21 16.15 -8.04
N GLY A 333 -26.94 16.53 -7.95
CA GLY A 333 -26.42 17.51 -6.99
C GLY A 333 -26.10 16.90 -5.61
N ALA A 334 -26.21 15.59 -5.42
CA ALA A 334 -25.87 14.91 -4.17
C ALA A 334 -24.38 14.52 -4.14
N TYR A 335 -23.73 14.73 -3.00
CA TYR A 335 -22.33 14.37 -2.74
C TYR A 335 -22.25 13.55 -1.48
N ILE A 336 -21.41 12.50 -1.48
CA ILE A 336 -21.11 11.65 -0.34
C ILE A 336 -19.62 11.76 -0.02
N VAL A 337 -19.29 12.26 1.17
CA VAL A 337 -17.91 12.30 1.64
C VAL A 337 -17.76 11.23 2.74
N PRO A 338 -17.00 10.14 2.50
CA PRO A 338 -17.00 8.97 3.36
C PRO A 338 -15.92 9.05 4.46
N ALA A 339 -15.92 10.12 5.26
CA ALA A 339 -14.99 10.30 6.36
C ALA A 339 -15.37 9.43 7.57
N PHE A 340 -15.45 8.09 7.41
CA PHE A 340 -15.92 7.18 8.47
C PHE A 340 -15.01 7.18 9.70
N SER A 341 -13.71 7.32 9.50
CA SER A 341 -12.69 7.41 10.55
C SER A 341 -11.85 8.68 10.40
N GLY A 342 -12.45 9.76 9.91
CA GLY A 342 -11.75 10.97 9.50
C GLY A 342 -11.33 10.95 8.03
N LEU A 343 -10.61 11.99 7.63
CA LEU A 343 -10.02 12.12 6.28
C LEU A 343 -8.51 11.90 6.38
N PHE A 344 -7.98 11.09 5.46
CA PHE A 344 -6.55 10.82 5.30
C PHE A 344 -5.91 11.86 4.36
N ALA A 345 -4.85 11.45 3.66
CA ALA A 345 -4.17 12.32 2.72
C ALA A 345 -5.14 12.96 1.70
N PRO A 346 -4.95 14.23 1.35
CA PRO A 346 -3.94 15.16 1.87
C PRO A 346 -4.42 15.96 3.10
N ARG A 347 -5.63 15.73 3.59
CA ARG A 347 -6.31 16.61 4.56
C ARG A 347 -5.98 16.33 6.02
N TRP A 348 -5.72 15.08 6.40
CA TRP A 348 -5.40 14.62 7.76
C TRP A 348 -6.31 15.22 8.84
N ARG A 349 -7.65 15.01 8.69
CA ARG A 349 -8.69 15.52 9.59
C ARG A 349 -9.34 14.37 10.38
N PRO A 350 -8.83 14.03 11.56
CA PRO A 350 -9.40 12.99 12.42
C PRO A 350 -10.77 13.39 13.02
N ASP A 351 -11.03 14.68 13.12
CA ASP A 351 -12.30 15.26 13.58
C ASP A 351 -13.44 15.18 12.56
N ALA A 352 -13.14 14.86 11.30
CA ALA A 352 -14.16 14.75 10.25
C ALA A 352 -15.00 13.47 10.40
N ARG A 353 -16.27 13.55 10.00
CA ARG A 353 -17.16 12.37 9.83
C ARG A 353 -17.90 12.46 8.52
N GLY A 354 -18.33 11.27 8.02
CA GLY A 354 -19.02 11.16 6.74
C GLY A 354 -20.30 11.97 6.64
N VAL A 355 -20.56 12.56 5.48
CA VAL A 355 -21.78 13.34 5.20
C VAL A 355 -22.37 12.96 3.85
N ILE A 356 -23.70 13.08 3.75
CA ILE A 356 -24.44 13.11 2.48
C ILE A 356 -25.09 14.50 2.38
N THR A 357 -24.74 15.25 1.33
CA THR A 357 -25.22 16.63 1.13
C THR A 357 -25.93 16.79 -0.22
N GLY A 358 -26.62 17.92 -0.41
CA GLY A 358 -27.28 18.24 -1.68
C GLY A 358 -28.59 17.49 -1.92
N LEU A 359 -29.19 16.87 -0.91
CA LEU A 359 -30.44 16.12 -1.05
C LEU A 359 -31.62 17.02 -1.36
N THR A 360 -32.35 16.67 -2.41
CA THR A 360 -33.64 17.24 -2.78
C THR A 360 -34.65 16.13 -3.07
N ARG A 361 -35.90 16.42 -3.28
CA ARG A 361 -36.91 15.40 -3.65
C ARG A 361 -36.64 14.74 -5.02
N PHE A 362 -35.76 15.29 -5.82
CA PHE A 362 -35.32 14.76 -7.11
C PHE A 362 -34.30 13.60 -6.93
N VAL A 363 -33.50 13.62 -5.87
CA VAL A 363 -32.45 12.64 -5.64
C VAL A 363 -33.05 11.27 -5.32
N THR A 364 -32.64 10.26 -6.08
CA THR A 364 -33.05 8.85 -5.91
C THR A 364 -31.88 8.00 -5.50
N LYS A 365 -32.12 6.72 -5.21
CA LYS A 365 -31.04 5.75 -4.92
C LYS A 365 -30.00 5.64 -6.04
N ALA A 366 -30.39 5.88 -7.30
CA ALA A 366 -29.48 5.88 -8.44
C ALA A 366 -28.50 7.06 -8.42
N HIS A 367 -28.99 8.26 -8.05
CA HIS A 367 -28.11 9.42 -7.85
C HIS A 367 -27.13 9.22 -6.68
N LEU A 368 -27.58 8.57 -5.59
CA LEU A 368 -26.69 8.21 -4.48
C LEU A 368 -25.63 7.18 -4.90
N ALA A 369 -26.00 6.16 -5.68
CA ALA A 369 -25.03 5.19 -6.23
C ALA A 369 -24.00 5.90 -7.12
N ARG A 370 -24.44 6.89 -7.91
CA ARG A 370 -23.54 7.74 -8.70
C ARG A 370 -22.59 8.54 -7.82
N ALA A 371 -23.09 9.18 -6.77
CA ALA A 371 -22.29 9.93 -5.81
C ALA A 371 -21.28 9.06 -5.05
N VAL A 372 -21.60 7.78 -4.76
CA VAL A 372 -20.66 6.81 -4.17
C VAL A 372 -19.46 6.58 -5.09
N LEU A 373 -19.68 6.33 -6.38
CA LEU A 373 -18.59 6.13 -7.35
C LEU A 373 -17.76 7.41 -7.55
N GLU A 374 -18.43 8.54 -7.76
CA GLU A 374 -17.79 9.84 -7.98
C GLU A 374 -16.96 10.29 -6.77
N SER A 375 -17.37 9.95 -5.54
CA SER A 375 -16.62 10.20 -4.32
C SER A 375 -15.19 9.62 -4.38
N THR A 376 -15.04 8.41 -4.89
CA THR A 376 -13.72 7.77 -5.07
C THR A 376 -12.83 8.58 -6.01
N ALA A 377 -13.40 9.07 -7.11
CA ALA A 377 -12.66 9.84 -8.10
C ALA A 377 -12.28 11.25 -7.59
N PHE A 378 -13.16 11.89 -6.83
CA PHE A 378 -12.85 13.19 -6.21
C PHE A 378 -11.73 13.10 -5.18
N GLN A 379 -11.74 12.09 -4.32
CA GLN A 379 -10.66 11.87 -3.35
C GLN A 379 -9.32 11.61 -4.06
N THR A 380 -9.32 10.85 -5.16
CA THR A 380 -8.12 10.65 -5.99
C THR A 380 -7.64 11.97 -6.60
N ARG A 381 -8.54 12.85 -7.02
CA ARG A 381 -8.22 14.19 -7.54
C ARG A 381 -7.53 15.04 -6.46
N GLU A 382 -7.98 15.02 -5.22
CA GLU A 382 -7.33 15.74 -4.11
C GLU A 382 -5.86 15.29 -3.92
N VAL A 383 -5.61 13.98 -4.01
CA VAL A 383 -4.25 13.42 -3.92
C VAL A 383 -3.40 13.89 -5.11
N VAL A 384 -3.92 13.82 -6.33
CA VAL A 384 -3.20 14.27 -7.54
C VAL A 384 -2.87 15.77 -7.47
N ASP A 385 -3.82 16.60 -7.02
CA ASP A 385 -3.58 18.04 -6.88
C ASP A 385 -2.50 18.35 -5.83
N ALA A 386 -2.44 17.58 -4.72
CA ALA A 386 -1.36 17.67 -3.74
C ALA A 386 -0.01 17.23 -4.33
N MET A 387 0.03 16.14 -5.13
CA MET A 387 1.24 15.69 -5.83
C MET A 387 1.77 16.76 -6.81
N ARG A 388 0.87 17.38 -7.58
CA ARG A 388 1.22 18.48 -8.48
C ARG A 388 1.79 19.67 -7.73
N ALA A 389 1.16 20.08 -6.62
CA ALA A 389 1.63 21.19 -5.79
C ALA A 389 3.01 20.93 -5.18
N ASP A 390 3.28 19.69 -4.71
CA ASP A 390 4.61 19.32 -4.21
C ASP A 390 5.67 19.33 -5.33
N ALA A 391 5.35 18.79 -6.51
CA ALA A 391 6.24 18.78 -7.67
C ALA A 391 6.58 20.22 -8.14
N GLU A 392 5.58 21.09 -8.22
CA GLU A 392 5.74 22.51 -8.59
C GLU A 392 6.59 23.27 -7.56
N SER A 393 6.32 23.07 -6.26
CA SER A 393 7.04 23.76 -5.16
C SER A 393 8.53 23.46 -5.18
N GLN A 394 8.94 22.29 -5.66
CA GLN A 394 10.31 21.83 -5.78
C GLN A 394 10.88 21.93 -7.20
N ARG A 395 10.12 22.51 -8.15
CA ARG A 395 10.52 22.75 -9.55
C ARG A 395 10.99 21.48 -10.27
N LEU A 396 10.32 20.34 -10.03
CA LEU A 396 10.74 19.05 -10.56
C LEU A 396 10.31 18.81 -12.02
N GLY A 397 9.39 19.63 -12.54
CA GLY A 397 8.85 19.45 -13.90
C GLY A 397 8.11 18.12 -14.08
N LEU A 398 7.61 17.54 -12.99
CA LEU A 398 6.84 16.29 -13.03
C LEU A 398 5.41 16.58 -13.45
N GLU A 399 4.98 15.94 -14.51
CA GLU A 399 3.61 16.01 -15.01
C GLU A 399 3.01 14.61 -15.03
N LEU A 400 1.85 14.44 -14.41
CA LEU A 400 1.07 13.23 -14.52
C LEU A 400 0.38 13.22 -15.91
N THR A 401 0.89 12.42 -16.82
CA THR A 401 0.35 12.30 -18.20
C THR A 401 -0.62 11.14 -18.35
N THR A 402 -0.59 10.17 -17.46
CA THR A 402 -1.43 8.96 -17.47
C THR A 402 -1.49 8.38 -16.07
N LEU A 403 -2.67 7.95 -15.64
CA LEU A 403 -2.85 7.18 -14.40
C LEU A 403 -3.06 5.72 -14.72
N LYS A 404 -2.12 4.86 -14.32
CA LYS A 404 -2.28 3.40 -14.37
C LYS A 404 -3.07 2.92 -13.17
N VAL A 405 -4.02 1.99 -13.36
CA VAL A 405 -4.95 1.58 -12.31
C VAL A 405 -5.03 0.06 -12.20
N ASP A 406 -5.19 -0.43 -10.97
CA ASP A 406 -5.44 -1.83 -10.64
C ASP A 406 -6.33 -1.97 -9.40
N GLY A 407 -6.59 -3.21 -8.98
CA GLY A 407 -7.46 -3.51 -7.85
C GLY A 407 -8.91 -3.83 -8.25
N GLY A 408 -9.72 -4.19 -7.26
CA GLY A 408 -11.05 -4.76 -7.49
C GLY A 408 -12.08 -3.83 -8.13
N MET A 409 -11.94 -2.51 -7.96
CA MET A 409 -12.94 -1.54 -8.47
C MET A 409 -12.69 -1.11 -9.92
N VAL A 410 -11.54 -1.44 -10.54
CA VAL A 410 -11.20 -0.97 -11.90
C VAL A 410 -11.99 -1.66 -13.01
N GLY A 411 -12.79 -2.67 -12.66
CA GLY A 411 -13.80 -3.25 -13.54
C GLY A 411 -15.00 -2.33 -13.80
N ASN A 412 -15.21 -1.31 -12.97
CA ASN A 412 -16.30 -0.35 -13.10
C ASN A 412 -15.94 0.73 -14.12
N ASP A 413 -16.46 0.59 -15.31
CA ASP A 413 -16.19 1.50 -16.43
C ASP A 413 -16.69 2.93 -16.19
N LEU A 414 -17.81 3.09 -15.48
CA LEU A 414 -18.35 4.40 -15.16
C LEU A 414 -17.43 5.17 -14.20
N LEU A 415 -16.92 4.49 -13.18
CA LEU A 415 -15.93 5.06 -12.26
C LEU A 415 -14.66 5.45 -13.00
N MET A 416 -14.11 4.57 -13.85
CA MET A 416 -12.86 4.81 -14.54
C MET A 416 -12.98 5.96 -15.57
N GLN A 417 -14.11 6.06 -16.28
CA GLN A 417 -14.37 7.22 -17.16
C GLN A 417 -14.45 8.51 -16.34
N PHE A 418 -15.22 8.52 -15.26
CA PHE A 418 -15.34 9.71 -14.41
C PHE A 418 -14.00 10.08 -13.76
N GLN A 419 -13.18 9.07 -13.40
CA GLN A 419 -11.82 9.31 -12.91
C GLN A 419 -10.94 9.99 -13.95
N SER A 420 -10.98 9.56 -15.21
CA SER A 420 -10.28 10.21 -16.32
C SER A 420 -10.76 11.64 -16.52
N ASP A 421 -12.08 11.83 -16.52
CA ASP A 421 -12.73 13.13 -16.71
C ASP A 421 -12.35 14.14 -15.62
N ILE A 422 -12.39 13.72 -14.35
CA ILE A 422 -12.13 14.64 -13.22
C ILE A 422 -10.65 14.96 -13.04
N LEU A 423 -9.73 14.07 -13.45
CA LEU A 423 -8.28 14.28 -13.41
C LEU A 423 -7.75 15.04 -14.63
N ASP A 424 -8.47 15.02 -15.74
CA ASP A 424 -8.01 15.47 -17.05
C ASP A 424 -6.77 14.73 -17.57
N VAL A 425 -6.68 13.42 -17.30
CA VAL A 425 -5.63 12.55 -17.80
C VAL A 425 -6.20 11.20 -18.20
N PRO A 426 -5.61 10.50 -19.19
CA PRO A 426 -5.98 9.13 -19.48
C PRO A 426 -5.81 8.22 -18.26
N VAL A 427 -6.79 7.33 -18.06
CA VAL A 427 -6.76 6.26 -17.07
C VAL A 427 -6.60 4.94 -17.81
N VAL A 428 -5.63 4.09 -17.41
CA VAL A 428 -5.28 2.87 -18.13
C VAL A 428 -5.23 1.68 -17.19
N ARG A 429 -6.00 0.64 -17.52
CA ARG A 429 -5.99 -0.67 -16.84
C ARG A 429 -5.12 -1.64 -17.62
N PRO A 430 -4.19 -2.41 -16.98
CA PRO A 430 -3.39 -3.42 -17.62
C PRO A 430 -4.16 -4.71 -17.86
N VAL A 431 -3.67 -5.55 -18.77
CA VAL A 431 -4.19 -6.92 -18.99
C VAL A 431 -3.98 -7.80 -17.75
N VAL A 432 -2.81 -7.69 -17.12
CA VAL A 432 -2.48 -8.44 -15.90
C VAL A 432 -2.84 -7.60 -14.68
N ASN A 433 -3.89 -7.99 -13.98
CA ASN A 433 -4.36 -7.25 -12.80
C ASN A 433 -3.59 -7.58 -11.52
N GLU A 434 -2.81 -8.68 -11.50
CA GLU A 434 -2.00 -9.11 -10.34
C GLU A 434 -0.66 -8.35 -10.29
N THR A 435 -0.72 -7.04 -10.42
CA THR A 435 0.44 -6.14 -10.56
C THR A 435 1.34 -6.15 -9.34
N THR A 436 0.79 -6.34 -8.13
CA THR A 436 1.54 -6.42 -6.88
C THR A 436 2.46 -7.63 -6.86
N ALA A 437 1.93 -8.83 -7.08
CA ALA A 437 2.75 -10.05 -7.15
C ALA A 437 3.73 -10.03 -8.35
N LEU A 438 3.27 -9.51 -9.50
CA LEU A 438 4.11 -9.38 -10.70
C LEU A 438 5.30 -8.44 -10.45
N GLY A 439 5.11 -7.36 -9.71
CA GLY A 439 6.21 -6.45 -9.36
C GLY A 439 7.30 -7.11 -8.52
N ALA A 440 6.93 -7.93 -7.54
CA ALA A 440 7.88 -8.73 -6.76
C ALA A 440 8.59 -9.78 -7.65
N ALA A 441 7.85 -10.42 -8.56
CA ALA A 441 8.43 -11.34 -9.53
C ALA A 441 9.43 -10.63 -10.46
N TYR A 442 9.11 -9.42 -10.93
CA TYR A 442 10.01 -8.62 -11.77
C TYR A 442 11.29 -8.24 -11.02
N ALA A 443 11.18 -7.77 -9.77
CA ALA A 443 12.36 -7.45 -8.96
C ALA A 443 13.27 -8.67 -8.78
N ALA A 444 12.69 -9.83 -8.44
CA ALA A 444 13.46 -11.07 -8.31
C ALA A 444 14.07 -11.53 -9.66
N GLY A 445 13.32 -11.42 -10.74
CA GLY A 445 13.77 -11.82 -12.07
C GLY A 445 14.90 -10.96 -12.63
N LEU A 446 14.91 -9.66 -12.33
CA LEU A 446 16.04 -8.77 -12.67
C LEU A 446 17.30 -9.18 -11.92
N ALA A 447 17.21 -9.50 -10.63
CA ALA A 447 18.35 -9.88 -9.80
C ALA A 447 19.05 -11.17 -10.29
N VAL A 448 18.30 -12.11 -10.88
CA VAL A 448 18.82 -13.37 -11.39
C VAL A 448 19.04 -13.39 -12.92
N GLY A 449 18.81 -12.26 -13.60
CA GLY A 449 18.97 -12.14 -15.05
C GLY A 449 17.90 -12.88 -15.87
N TYR A 450 16.72 -13.17 -15.27
CA TYR A 450 15.58 -13.74 -15.99
C TYR A 450 14.99 -12.72 -16.96
N TRP A 451 14.93 -11.46 -16.59
CA TRP A 451 14.74 -10.29 -17.43
C TRP A 451 16.03 -9.49 -17.47
N SER A 452 16.39 -8.94 -18.63
CA SER A 452 17.69 -8.29 -18.85
C SER A 452 17.73 -6.85 -18.32
N GLY A 453 16.57 -6.22 -18.15
CA GLY A 453 16.44 -4.85 -17.67
C GLY A 453 14.99 -4.41 -17.56
N THR A 454 14.81 -3.15 -17.18
CA THR A 454 13.49 -2.52 -17.03
C THR A 454 12.73 -2.37 -18.36
N ASP A 455 13.42 -2.40 -19.49
CA ASP A 455 12.80 -2.38 -20.83
C ASP A 455 11.98 -3.65 -21.07
N ASP A 456 12.47 -4.82 -20.65
CA ASP A 456 11.71 -6.08 -20.74
C ASP A 456 10.41 -6.00 -19.93
N ILE A 457 10.42 -5.28 -18.78
CA ILE A 457 9.23 -5.05 -17.95
C ILE A 457 8.23 -4.15 -18.68
N ARG A 458 8.72 -3.08 -19.32
CA ARG A 458 7.87 -2.18 -20.12
C ARG A 458 7.25 -2.90 -21.31
N ASP A 459 8.01 -3.76 -21.99
CA ASP A 459 7.54 -4.54 -23.14
C ASP A 459 6.47 -5.58 -22.74
N ASN A 460 6.57 -6.14 -21.53
CA ASN A 460 5.57 -7.06 -20.98
C ASN A 460 4.29 -6.34 -20.56
N TRP A 461 4.37 -5.05 -20.23
CA TRP A 461 3.20 -4.30 -19.78
C TRP A 461 2.29 -3.96 -20.97
N THR A 462 1.06 -4.43 -20.94
CA THR A 462 0.08 -4.24 -22.01
C THR A 462 -1.21 -3.66 -21.44
N ALA A 463 -1.73 -2.60 -22.08
CA ALA A 463 -3.02 -2.01 -21.74
C ALA A 463 -4.16 -2.93 -22.18
N ASP A 464 -5.11 -3.19 -21.27
CA ASP A 464 -6.41 -3.80 -21.56
C ASP A 464 -7.39 -2.73 -22.04
N LYS A 465 -7.53 -1.65 -21.27
CA LYS A 465 -8.45 -0.57 -21.57
C LYS A 465 -7.91 0.80 -21.16
N THR A 466 -8.20 1.79 -22.00
CA THR A 466 -7.88 3.19 -21.73
C THR A 466 -9.16 4.03 -21.79
N TRP A 467 -9.35 4.88 -20.79
CA TRP A 467 -10.40 5.90 -20.75
C TRP A 467 -9.73 7.26 -20.94
N HIS A 468 -10.26 8.05 -21.85
CA HIS A 468 -9.77 9.40 -22.14
C HIS A 468 -10.72 10.46 -21.59
N PRO A 469 -10.20 11.63 -21.14
CA PRO A 469 -11.04 12.72 -20.66
C PRO A 469 -12.00 13.19 -21.74
N THR A 470 -13.27 13.35 -21.38
CA THR A 470 -14.33 13.84 -22.27
C THR A 470 -15.12 15.00 -21.65
N MET A 471 -14.96 15.22 -20.33
CA MET A 471 -15.68 16.27 -19.60
C MET A 471 -15.11 17.65 -19.92
N PRO A 472 -15.96 18.65 -20.27
CA PRO A 472 -15.54 20.03 -20.43
C PRO A 472 -14.93 20.62 -19.15
N ASP A 473 -13.93 21.49 -19.28
CA ASP A 473 -13.25 22.14 -18.15
C ASP A 473 -14.19 22.83 -17.17
N ALA A 474 -15.19 23.53 -17.69
CA ALA A 474 -16.19 24.26 -16.86
C ALA A 474 -16.94 23.28 -15.94
N ASP A 475 -17.33 22.11 -16.45
CA ASP A 475 -18.06 21.09 -15.69
C ASP A 475 -17.16 20.43 -14.68
N ARG A 476 -15.91 20.11 -15.05
CA ARG A 476 -14.88 19.57 -14.17
C ARG A 476 -14.64 20.47 -12.96
N HIS A 477 -14.47 21.76 -13.20
CA HIS A 477 -14.29 22.75 -12.14
C HIS A 477 -15.52 22.88 -11.25
N ALA A 478 -16.73 22.90 -11.85
CA ALA A 478 -17.97 23.00 -11.10
C ALA A 478 -18.19 21.79 -10.18
N HIS A 479 -17.96 20.56 -10.67
CA HIS A 479 -18.06 19.33 -9.89
C HIS A 479 -17.06 19.33 -8.72
N PHE A 480 -15.82 19.70 -8.97
CA PHE A 480 -14.80 19.69 -7.93
C PHE A 480 -15.00 20.81 -6.89
N ALA A 481 -15.51 21.98 -7.29
CA ALA A 481 -15.89 23.03 -6.35
C ALA A 481 -17.04 22.59 -5.43
N ALA A 482 -18.05 21.90 -5.98
CA ALA A 482 -19.15 21.35 -5.19
C ALA A 482 -18.69 20.23 -4.24
N TRP A 483 -17.76 19.35 -4.68
CA TRP A 483 -17.09 18.36 -3.83
C TRP A 483 -16.38 19.03 -2.64
N ASN A 484 -15.53 20.03 -2.89
CA ASN A 484 -14.82 20.74 -1.82
C ASN A 484 -15.77 21.34 -0.79
N LYS A 485 -16.90 21.93 -1.25
CA LYS A 485 -17.95 22.42 -0.37
C LYS A 485 -18.57 21.30 0.48
N ALA A 486 -18.73 20.10 -0.06
CA ALA A 486 -19.23 18.95 0.69
C ALA A 486 -18.20 18.46 1.73
N VAL A 487 -16.92 18.43 1.38
CA VAL A 487 -15.83 18.06 2.30
C VAL A 487 -15.78 19.01 3.50
N GLU A 488 -15.90 20.30 3.32
CA GLU A 488 -15.93 21.28 4.41
C GLU A 488 -17.05 21.02 5.44
N ARG A 489 -18.13 20.35 5.04
CA ARG A 489 -19.24 19.98 5.94
C ARG A 489 -18.92 18.79 6.86
N THR A 490 -17.79 18.10 6.63
CA THR A 490 -17.36 16.97 7.46
C THR A 490 -16.58 17.38 8.69
N TYR A 491 -16.07 18.62 8.75
CA TYR A 491 -15.15 19.07 9.81
C TYR A 491 -15.86 19.36 11.13
N GLY A 492 -15.12 19.15 12.25
CA GLY A 492 -15.58 19.53 13.58
C GLY A 492 -16.73 18.68 14.13
N TRP A 493 -16.84 17.41 13.74
CA TRP A 493 -17.83 16.47 14.28
C TRP A 493 -17.40 15.81 15.57
N VAL A 494 -16.10 15.64 15.75
CA VAL A 494 -15.49 15.03 16.93
C VAL A 494 -14.60 16.06 17.59
N ASP A 495 -14.78 16.23 18.91
CA ASP A 495 -13.98 17.12 19.75
C ASP A 495 -12.59 16.51 20.06
#